data_b0c5351cc21d8f341d73539e314f5569
#
_entry.id   b0c5351cc21d8f341d73539e314f5569
#
_cell.length_a   1.000
_cell.length_b   1.000
_cell.length_c   1.000
_cell.angle_alpha   90.00
_cell.angle_beta   90.00
_cell.angle_gamma   90.00
#
_symmetry.space_group_name_H-M   'P 1'
#
loop_
_entity.id
_entity.type
_entity.pdbx_description
1 polymer ?
#
loop_
_entity_poly.entity_id
_entity_poly.type
_entity_poly.pdbx_seq_one_letter_code
_entity_poly.pdbx_strand_id
1 'polypeptide(L)'
;QTIGSPYAVLEGRWVRPDGGYTLYIRAVDAGGRIEASYANPRPLPFAKAQAALEGTTLTLQFELRAGGYAGSTYTLRYNAASDTLDGEYFQAVARQTYPVRFHRLPGP
;
A
#
# COMPACT_ATOMS: atom_id res chain seq x y z
N GLN A 1 17.19 -21.52 -4.56
CA GLN A 1 16.92 -20.31 -3.77
C GLN A 1 16.56 -19.13 -4.65
N THR A 2 15.44 -18.60 -4.42
CA THR A 2 15.00 -17.41 -5.14
C THR A 2 15.70 -16.19 -4.57
N ILE A 3 16.32 -15.45 -5.43
CA ILE A 3 16.83 -14.15 -5.02
C ILE A 3 15.63 -13.24 -4.82
N GLY A 4 15.56 -12.61 -3.69
CA GLY A 4 14.45 -11.73 -3.39
C GLY A 4 14.29 -10.67 -4.45
N SER A 5 13.05 -10.48 -4.87
CA SER A 5 12.67 -9.34 -5.69
C SER A 5 12.97 -8.07 -4.89
N PRO A 6 13.27 -6.94 -5.55
CA PRO A 6 13.41 -5.68 -4.82
C PRO A 6 12.13 -5.31 -4.07
N TYR A 7 11.01 -5.94 -4.45
CA TYR A 7 9.73 -5.66 -3.82
C TYR A 7 9.46 -6.51 -2.58
N ALA A 8 10.31 -7.48 -2.27
CA ALA A 8 10.04 -8.40 -1.17
C ALA A 8 9.95 -7.68 0.17
N VAL A 9 10.66 -6.59 0.33
CA VAL A 9 10.64 -5.81 1.56
C VAL A 9 9.25 -5.20 1.84
N LEU A 10 8.41 -5.09 0.80
CA LEU A 10 7.08 -4.53 0.95
C LEU A 10 6.08 -5.51 1.55
N GLU A 11 6.40 -6.80 1.56
CA GLU A 11 5.48 -7.81 2.06
C GLU A 11 5.31 -7.70 3.57
N GLY A 12 4.08 -7.82 4.02
CA GLY A 12 3.76 -7.76 5.43
C GLY A 12 2.49 -6.98 5.69
N ARG A 13 2.27 -6.69 6.96
CA ARG A 13 1.11 -5.94 7.39
C ARG A 13 1.51 -4.52 7.74
N TRP A 14 0.69 -3.59 7.28
CA TRP A 14 0.95 -2.17 7.44
C TRP A 14 -0.29 -1.50 8.01
N VAL A 15 -0.12 -0.62 8.99
CA VAL A 15 -1.24 0.06 9.65
C VAL A 15 -1.04 1.55 9.65
N ARG A 16 -2.16 2.27 9.61
CA ARG A 16 -2.16 3.72 9.82
C ARG A 16 -2.37 3.99 11.30
N PRO A 17 -1.52 4.78 11.92
CA PRO A 17 -1.69 5.08 13.35
C PRO A 17 -2.96 5.88 13.67
N ASP A 18 -3.54 6.52 12.66
CA ASP A 18 -4.66 7.44 12.87
C ASP A 18 -6.02 6.81 12.60
N GLY A 19 -6.11 5.63 12.03
CA GLY A 19 -7.41 5.23 11.56
C GLY A 19 -7.78 3.76 11.60
N GLY A 20 -6.93 2.90 12.01
CA GLY A 20 -7.28 1.49 12.09
C GLY A 20 -7.39 0.75 10.76
N TYR A 21 -7.04 1.39 9.66
CA TYR A 21 -6.95 0.69 8.38
C TYR A 21 -5.72 -0.19 8.37
N THR A 22 -5.88 -1.40 7.87
CA THR A 22 -4.78 -2.35 7.74
C THR A 22 -4.60 -2.70 6.27
N LEU A 23 -3.38 -2.58 5.80
CA LEU A 23 -2.97 -3.00 4.48
C LEU A 23 -2.10 -4.23 4.64
N TYR A 24 -2.52 -5.35 4.05
CA TYR A 24 -1.76 -6.58 4.10
C TYR A 24 -1.25 -6.90 2.71
N ILE A 25 0.05 -6.79 2.50
CA ILE A 25 0.71 -7.13 1.24
C ILE A 25 1.22 -8.55 1.37
N ARG A 26 0.55 -9.49 0.70
CA ARG A 26 0.89 -10.91 0.79
C ARG A 26 2.05 -11.25 -0.12
N ALA A 27 2.11 -10.64 -1.29
CA ALA A 27 3.14 -10.95 -2.26
C ALA A 27 3.23 -9.84 -3.29
N VAL A 28 4.43 -9.67 -3.84
CA VAL A 28 4.65 -8.77 -4.98
C VAL A 28 5.48 -9.55 -5.99
N ASP A 29 4.99 -9.68 -7.23
CA ASP A 29 5.72 -10.44 -8.22
C ASP A 29 6.86 -9.61 -8.84
N ALA A 30 7.63 -10.23 -9.72
CA ALA A 30 8.80 -9.59 -10.31
C ALA A 30 8.42 -8.40 -11.18
N GLY A 31 7.20 -8.35 -11.67
CA GLY A 31 6.71 -7.22 -12.46
C GLY A 31 6.10 -6.11 -11.62
N GLY A 32 6.07 -6.27 -10.30
CA GLY A 32 5.53 -5.25 -9.41
C GLY A 32 4.04 -5.40 -9.11
N ARG A 33 3.38 -6.45 -9.60
CA ARG A 33 1.98 -6.66 -9.27
C ARG A 33 1.85 -7.08 -7.83
N ILE A 34 0.97 -6.41 -7.10
CA ILE A 34 0.79 -6.62 -5.68
C ILE A 34 -0.45 -7.45 -5.41
N GLU A 35 -0.31 -8.49 -4.59
CA GLU A 35 -1.45 -9.19 -3.99
C GLU A 35 -1.63 -8.66 -2.60
N ALA A 36 -2.70 -7.90 -2.38
CA ALA A 36 -2.91 -7.24 -1.11
C ALA A 36 -4.39 -7.19 -0.76
N SER A 37 -4.65 -7.01 0.52
CA SER A 37 -6.00 -6.72 1.00
C SER A 37 -5.96 -5.50 1.91
N TYR A 38 -7.08 -4.80 1.98
CA TYR A 38 -7.23 -3.56 2.71
C TYR A 38 -8.53 -3.64 3.49
N ALA A 39 -8.47 -3.40 4.79
CA ALA A 39 -9.63 -3.61 5.63
C ALA A 39 -9.77 -2.53 6.68
N ASN A 40 -11.04 -2.16 6.95
CA ASN A 40 -11.38 -1.29 8.06
C ASN A 40 -12.91 -1.33 8.29
N PRO A 41 -13.40 -2.21 9.08
CA PRO A 41 -12.92 -3.54 9.45
C PRO A 41 -13.16 -4.58 8.36
N ARG A 42 -13.93 -4.23 7.32
CA ARG A 42 -14.26 -5.15 6.24
C ARG A 42 -13.29 -5.01 5.11
N PRO A 43 -12.93 -6.10 4.46
CA PRO A 43 -12.05 -6.02 3.31
C PRO A 43 -12.66 -5.16 2.20
N LEU A 44 -11.82 -4.34 1.59
CA LEU A 44 -12.20 -3.57 0.41
C LEU A 44 -11.36 -4.05 -0.76
N PRO A 45 -11.98 -4.32 -1.91
CA PRO A 45 -11.21 -4.77 -3.07
C PRO A 45 -10.44 -3.62 -3.70
N PHE A 46 -9.27 -3.97 -4.25
CA PHE A 46 -8.52 -3.05 -5.07
C PHE A 46 -8.88 -3.25 -6.53
N ALA A 47 -9.08 -2.16 -7.26
CA ALA A 47 -9.14 -2.20 -8.72
C ALA A 47 -7.73 -2.32 -9.29
N LYS A 48 -6.73 -1.80 -8.58
CA LYS A 48 -5.35 -1.82 -9.04
C LYS A 48 -4.44 -1.84 -7.83
N ALA A 49 -3.37 -2.63 -7.90
CA ALA A 49 -2.33 -2.66 -6.89
C ALA A 49 -1.02 -2.94 -7.59
N GLN A 50 -0.13 -1.95 -7.61
CA GLN A 50 1.08 -2.02 -8.41
C GLN A 50 2.23 -1.36 -7.69
N ALA A 51 3.40 -2.00 -7.72
CA ALA A 51 4.63 -1.43 -7.22
C ALA A 51 5.57 -1.15 -8.39
N ALA A 52 6.47 -0.21 -8.19
CA ALA A 52 7.49 0.12 -9.17
C ALA A 52 8.76 0.53 -8.45
N LEU A 53 9.89 0.34 -9.11
CA LEU A 53 11.18 0.79 -8.61
C LEU A 53 11.63 1.96 -9.47
N GLU A 54 11.75 3.13 -8.85
CA GLU A 54 12.21 4.33 -9.55
C GLU A 54 13.53 4.74 -8.95
N GLY A 55 14.62 4.47 -9.68
CA GLY A 55 15.95 4.63 -9.11
C GLY A 55 16.16 3.66 -7.96
N THR A 56 16.29 4.17 -6.75
CA THR A 56 16.41 3.36 -5.55
C THR A 56 15.14 3.40 -4.69
N THR A 57 14.07 4.05 -5.17
CA THR A 57 12.86 4.25 -4.40
C THR A 57 11.78 3.29 -4.87
N LEU A 58 11.19 2.56 -3.92
CA LEU A 58 10.05 1.70 -4.19
C LEU A 58 8.78 2.52 -4.03
N THR A 59 7.93 2.49 -5.05
CA THR A 59 6.65 3.19 -5.04
C THR A 59 5.52 2.18 -5.15
N LEU A 60 4.40 2.49 -4.54
CA LEU A 60 3.21 1.64 -4.55
C LEU A 60 2.01 2.49 -4.94
N GLN A 61 1.15 1.91 -5.78
CA GLN A 61 -0.10 2.56 -6.15
C GLN A 61 -1.24 1.58 -5.94
N PHE A 62 -2.27 2.03 -5.25
CA PHE A 62 -3.48 1.25 -5.02
C PHE A 62 -4.68 2.08 -5.42
N GLU A 63 -5.63 1.45 -6.09
CA GLU A 63 -6.90 2.09 -6.43
C GLU A 63 -8.02 1.30 -5.81
N LEU A 64 -8.88 1.96 -5.05
CA LEU A 64 -10.02 1.33 -4.39
C LEU A 64 -11.20 1.24 -5.36
N ARG A 65 -11.99 0.20 -5.19
CA ARG A 65 -13.09 -0.08 -6.12
C ARG A 65 -14.45 -0.16 -5.44
N ALA A 66 -14.52 -0.10 -4.13
CA ALA A 66 -15.75 -0.40 -3.41
C ALA A 66 -16.53 0.86 -3.05
N GLY A 67 -17.82 0.82 -3.24
CA GLY A 67 -18.77 1.78 -2.68
C GLY A 67 -18.39 3.23 -2.91
N GLY A 68 -18.40 4.02 -1.87
CA GLY A 68 -18.04 5.42 -1.94
C GLY A 68 -16.57 5.71 -2.11
N TYR A 69 -15.74 4.68 -2.22
CA TYR A 69 -14.29 4.83 -2.39
C TYR A 69 -13.83 4.60 -3.82
N ALA A 70 -14.76 4.31 -4.74
CA ALA A 70 -14.38 4.02 -6.12
C ALA A 70 -13.58 5.16 -6.71
N GLY A 71 -12.43 4.84 -7.29
CA GLY A 71 -11.53 5.83 -7.86
C GLY A 71 -10.57 6.48 -6.88
N SER A 72 -10.73 6.21 -5.58
CA SER A 72 -9.78 6.71 -4.58
C SER A 72 -8.47 5.95 -4.67
N THR A 73 -7.36 6.65 -4.49
CA THR A 73 -6.05 6.05 -4.71
C THR A 73 -5.11 6.34 -3.56
N TYR A 74 -4.21 5.38 -3.32
CA TYR A 74 -3.03 5.59 -2.50
C TYR A 74 -1.82 5.64 -3.40
N THR A 75 -0.96 6.62 -3.18
CA THR A 75 0.35 6.69 -3.81
C THR A 75 1.37 6.74 -2.69
N LEU A 76 2.15 5.69 -2.55
CA LEU A 76 3.03 5.51 -1.41
C LEU A 76 4.46 5.28 -1.85
N ARG A 77 5.41 5.64 -1.00
CA ARG A 77 6.82 5.34 -1.19
C ARG A 77 7.35 4.66 0.05
N TYR A 78 8.17 3.64 -0.16
CA TYR A 78 8.78 2.94 0.97
C TYR A 78 9.95 3.74 1.52
N ASN A 79 9.93 3.99 2.81
CA ASN A 79 11.03 4.67 3.51
C ASN A 79 11.78 3.62 4.33
N ALA A 80 12.96 3.24 3.85
CA ALA A 80 13.74 2.20 4.50
C ALA A 80 14.30 2.65 5.85
N ALA A 81 14.56 3.93 6.01
CA ALA A 81 15.12 4.43 7.27
C ALA A 81 14.16 4.26 8.44
N SER A 82 12.85 4.37 8.19
CA SER A 82 11.84 4.24 9.22
C SER A 82 10.96 3.00 9.07
N ASP A 83 11.16 2.24 7.99
CA ASP A 83 10.35 1.08 7.65
C ASP A 83 8.86 1.45 7.60
N THR A 84 8.57 2.50 6.84
CA THR A 84 7.21 3.00 6.69
C THR A 84 6.88 3.16 5.21
N LEU A 85 5.58 3.22 4.92
CA LEU A 85 5.08 3.61 3.61
C LEU A 85 4.51 5.01 3.76
N ASP A 86 5.14 5.97 3.08
CA ASP A 86 4.77 7.38 3.19
C ASP A 86 4.20 7.85 1.86
N GLY A 87 3.16 8.65 1.90
CA GLY A 87 2.62 9.18 0.67
C GLY A 87 1.30 9.89 0.86
N GLU A 88 0.40 9.68 -0.10
CA GLU A 88 -0.85 10.43 -0.16
C GLU A 88 -2.01 9.52 -0.48
N TYR A 89 -3.15 9.84 0.11
CA TYR A 89 -4.43 9.22 -0.19
C TYR A 89 -5.32 10.26 -0.87
N PHE A 90 -5.75 9.96 -2.08
CA PHE A 90 -6.70 10.81 -2.81
C PHE A 90 -8.10 10.22 -2.68
N GLN A 91 -9.00 10.96 -2.04
CA GLN A 91 -10.40 10.56 -1.88
C GLN A 91 -11.19 11.12 -3.05
N ALA A 92 -11.60 10.24 -3.95
CA ALA A 92 -12.19 10.66 -5.22
C ALA A 92 -13.52 11.37 -5.04
N VAL A 93 -14.34 10.93 -4.09
CA VAL A 93 -15.66 11.52 -3.89
C VAL A 93 -15.54 12.95 -3.37
N ALA A 94 -14.68 13.16 -2.38
CA ALA A 94 -14.46 14.48 -1.81
C ALA A 94 -13.48 15.31 -2.61
N ARG A 95 -12.73 14.70 -3.55
CA ARG A 95 -11.69 15.34 -4.33
C ARG A 95 -10.63 16.00 -3.45
N GLN A 96 -10.24 15.29 -2.39
CA GLN A 96 -9.25 15.80 -1.45
C GLN A 96 -8.12 14.80 -1.30
N THR A 97 -6.92 15.34 -1.09
CA THR A 97 -5.72 14.56 -0.90
C THR A 97 -5.23 14.73 0.53
N TYR A 98 -4.92 13.61 1.18
CA TYR A 98 -4.46 13.60 2.56
C TYR A 98 -3.09 12.94 2.64
N PRO A 99 -2.15 13.49 3.38
CA PRO A 99 -0.90 12.79 3.65
C PRO A 99 -1.17 11.58 4.52
N VAL A 100 -0.50 10.47 4.22
CA VAL A 100 -0.69 9.23 4.98
C VAL A 100 0.66 8.58 5.23
N ARG A 101 0.72 7.81 6.31
CA ARG A 101 1.87 7.00 6.64
C ARG A 101 1.38 5.69 7.20
N PHE A 102 1.94 4.60 6.70
CA PHE A 102 1.69 3.27 7.23
C PHE A 102 2.95 2.77 7.92
N HIS A 103 2.77 2.20 9.10
CA HIS A 103 3.86 1.55 9.83
C HIS A 103 3.72 0.05 9.69
N ARG A 104 4.86 -0.64 9.66
CA ARG A 104 4.84 -2.09 9.61
C ARG A 104 4.43 -2.63 10.96
N LEU A 105 3.48 -3.58 10.96
CA LEU A 105 3.18 -4.34 12.16
C LEU A 105 4.30 -5.37 12.37
N PRO A 106 4.84 -5.46 13.57
CA PRO A 106 5.83 -6.50 13.86
C PRO A 106 5.23 -7.86 13.57
N GLY A 107 6.02 -8.70 12.98
CA GLY A 107 5.60 -10.01 12.57
C GLY A 107 5.19 -10.86 13.73
N PRO A 108 4.54 -11.98 13.44
CA PRO A 108 3.83 -12.79 14.40
C PRO A 108 4.82 -13.41 15.18
#